data_67c348e0be2bba77f725d7c2a8755173
#
_entry.id   67c348e0be2bba77f725d7c2a8755173
#
_cell.length_a   1.000
_cell.length_b   1.000
_cell.length_c   1.000
_cell.angle_alpha   90.00
_cell.angle_beta   90.00
_cell.angle_gamma   90.00
#
_symmetry.space_group_name_H-M   'P 1'
#
loop_
_entity.id
_entity.type
_entity.pdbx_description
1 polymer ?
#
loop_
_entity_poly.entity_id
_entity_poly.type
_entity_poly.pdbx_seq_one_letter_code
_entity_poly.pdbx_strand_id
1 'polypeptide(L)'
;MRALRGSDLILHAGDVGAPEVLESLKSVAPVVAVRGNVDTGEWAEALPLTAVIPAGSARIYMLHMLQDLDLDPRAAGFPIVVSGHSHKPGQAEKDSVLYINPGSAGPCRFYLPVTVARLDLGVRPWKVEFIQLPVTK
;
A
#
# COMPACT_ATOMS: atom_id res chain seq x y z
N MET A 1 13.85 6.26 0.66
CA MET A 1 13.06 6.95 -0.37
C MET A 1 13.54 6.72 -1.79
N ARG A 2 14.76 6.23 -1.96
CA ARG A 2 15.31 5.98 -3.31
C ARG A 2 14.43 5.01 -4.11
N ALA A 3 13.91 3.95 -3.48
CA ALA A 3 13.08 2.95 -4.16
C ALA A 3 11.77 3.52 -4.71
N LEU A 4 11.31 4.66 -4.20
CA LEU A 4 10.05 5.28 -4.62
C LEU A 4 10.22 6.40 -5.62
N ARG A 5 11.45 6.78 -5.95
CA ARG A 5 11.71 7.83 -6.94
C ARG A 5 11.17 7.44 -8.30
N GLY A 6 10.58 8.41 -8.98
CA GLY A 6 9.96 8.20 -10.28
C GLY A 6 8.54 7.68 -10.20
N SER A 7 8.02 7.46 -9.01
CA SER A 7 6.62 7.08 -8.82
C SER A 7 5.71 8.29 -9.07
N ASP A 8 4.57 8.04 -9.72
CA ASP A 8 3.57 9.08 -9.96
C ASP A 8 2.65 9.26 -8.75
N LEU A 9 2.53 8.22 -7.93
CA LEU A 9 1.65 8.20 -6.75
C LEU A 9 2.19 7.17 -5.77
N ILE A 10 2.14 7.50 -4.49
CA ILE A 10 2.53 6.61 -3.40
C ILE A 10 1.30 6.20 -2.60
N LEU A 11 1.13 4.90 -2.38
CA LEU A 11 0.04 4.33 -1.58
C LEU A 11 0.62 3.77 -0.28
N HIS A 12 0.06 4.16 0.85
CA HIS A 12 0.46 3.65 2.16
C HIS A 12 -0.73 2.91 2.79
N ALA A 13 -0.59 1.62 2.98
CA ALA A 13 -1.67 0.74 3.42
C ALA A 13 -1.87 0.70 4.95
N GLY A 14 -1.43 1.72 5.67
CA GLY A 14 -1.63 1.87 7.10
C GLY A 14 -0.39 1.53 7.94
N ASP A 15 -0.53 1.73 9.24
CA ASP A 15 0.59 1.66 10.19
C ASP A 15 1.70 2.64 9.82
N VAL A 16 1.29 3.88 9.57
CA VAL A 16 2.19 4.96 9.17
C VAL A 16 3.16 5.28 10.30
N GLY A 17 2.69 5.29 11.53
CA GLY A 17 3.47 5.50 12.74
C GLY A 17 3.56 6.95 13.18
N ALA A 18 3.77 7.89 12.26
CA ALA A 18 3.88 9.30 12.59
C ALA A 18 3.57 10.18 11.37
N PRO A 19 3.07 11.40 11.57
CA PRO A 19 2.76 12.29 10.43
C PRO A 19 4.00 12.67 9.61
N GLU A 20 5.18 12.68 10.23
CA GLU A 20 6.45 12.98 9.55
C GLU A 20 6.76 12.00 8.44
N VAL A 21 6.31 10.74 8.57
CA VAL A 21 6.47 9.72 7.53
C VAL A 21 5.74 10.15 6.27
N LEU A 22 4.49 10.62 6.42
CA LEU A 22 3.70 11.10 5.28
C LEU A 22 4.34 12.31 4.63
N GLU A 23 4.86 13.24 5.42
CA GLU A 23 5.52 14.44 4.88
C GLU A 23 6.77 14.06 4.08
N SER A 24 7.55 13.09 4.56
CA SER A 24 8.72 12.60 3.83
C SER A 24 8.32 11.95 2.51
N LEU A 25 7.25 11.16 2.49
CA LEU A 25 6.76 10.53 1.26
C LEU A 25 6.23 11.56 0.27
N LYS A 26 5.55 12.60 0.74
CA LYS A 26 5.02 13.66 -0.11
C LYS A 26 6.12 14.44 -0.83
N SER A 27 7.34 14.43 -0.30
CA SER A 27 8.47 15.06 -0.98
C SER A 27 8.88 14.31 -2.26
N VAL A 28 8.46 13.05 -2.41
CA VAL A 28 8.78 12.21 -3.56
C VAL A 28 7.66 12.21 -4.59
N ALA A 29 6.41 12.05 -4.14
CA ALA A 29 5.22 12.00 -5.00
C ALA A 29 3.97 12.23 -4.15
N PRO A 30 2.80 12.52 -4.77
CA PRO A 30 1.55 12.55 -4.02
C PRO A 30 1.30 11.25 -3.28
N VAL A 31 0.72 11.32 -2.08
CA VAL A 31 0.51 10.16 -1.20
C VAL A 31 -0.97 10.00 -0.89
N VAL A 32 -1.47 8.77 -1.01
CA VAL A 32 -2.76 8.36 -0.46
C VAL A 32 -2.47 7.32 0.62
N ALA A 33 -2.99 7.52 1.83
CA ALA A 33 -2.75 6.63 2.95
C ALA A 33 -4.06 6.26 3.63
N VAL A 34 -4.11 5.07 4.21
CA VAL A 34 -5.20 4.65 5.08
C VAL A 34 -4.67 4.47 6.50
N ARG A 35 -5.58 4.49 7.49
CA ARG A 35 -5.22 4.32 8.88
C ARG A 35 -5.02 2.85 9.22
N GLY A 36 -3.91 2.53 9.89
CA GLY A 36 -3.64 1.21 10.44
C GLY A 36 -3.88 1.17 11.94
N ASN A 37 -3.69 0.00 12.55
CA ASN A 37 -4.00 -0.18 13.99
C ASN A 37 -3.04 0.54 14.92
N VAL A 38 -1.83 0.87 14.51
CA VAL A 38 -0.89 1.62 15.35
C VAL A 38 -1.02 3.14 15.17
N ASP A 39 -1.83 3.57 14.23
CA ASP A 39 -2.02 4.99 13.93
C ASP A 39 -3.04 5.59 14.90
N THR A 40 -2.58 6.45 15.78
CA THR A 40 -3.37 7.09 16.83
C THR A 40 -3.12 8.59 16.88
N GLY A 41 -4.06 9.34 17.48
CA GLY A 41 -3.98 10.78 17.59
C GLY A 41 -4.75 11.51 16.51
N GLU A 42 -4.78 12.84 16.61
CA GLU A 42 -5.57 13.67 15.70
C GLU A 42 -5.15 13.51 14.23
N TRP A 43 -3.84 13.43 13.99
CA TRP A 43 -3.33 13.26 12.63
C TRP A 43 -3.81 11.93 12.02
N ALA A 44 -3.90 10.87 12.83
CA ALA A 44 -4.36 9.57 12.37
C ALA A 44 -5.86 9.54 12.10
N GLU A 45 -6.63 10.27 12.90
CA GLU A 45 -8.08 10.37 12.71
C GLU A 45 -8.43 11.02 11.37
N ALA A 46 -7.54 11.84 10.82
CA ALA A 46 -7.71 12.42 9.49
C ALA A 46 -7.49 11.40 8.36
N LEU A 47 -6.90 10.24 8.65
CA LEU A 47 -6.70 9.20 7.65
C LEU A 47 -7.96 8.34 7.53
N PRO A 48 -8.44 8.07 6.31
CA PRO A 48 -9.58 7.18 6.11
C PRO A 48 -9.20 5.74 6.43
N LEU A 49 -10.19 4.92 6.74
CA LEU A 49 -9.99 3.47 6.93
C LEU A 49 -9.84 2.75 5.60
N THR A 50 -10.44 3.27 4.56
CA THR A 50 -10.37 2.73 3.20
C THR A 50 -10.17 3.86 2.21
N ALA A 51 -9.62 3.54 1.04
CA ALA A 51 -9.45 4.53 -0.02
C ALA A 51 -9.73 3.89 -1.38
N VAL A 52 -10.30 4.69 -2.28
CA VAL A 52 -10.49 4.33 -3.68
C VAL A 52 -9.59 5.23 -4.50
N ILE A 53 -8.68 4.63 -5.26
CA ILE A 53 -7.69 5.37 -6.02
C ILE A 53 -7.93 5.12 -7.51
N PRO A 54 -8.32 6.14 -8.28
CA PRO A 54 -8.35 6.01 -9.73
C PRO A 54 -6.93 6.01 -10.28
N ALA A 55 -6.64 5.06 -11.17
CA ALA A 55 -5.32 4.91 -11.76
C ALA A 55 -5.51 4.55 -13.23
N GLY A 56 -5.59 5.56 -14.10
CA GLY A 56 -5.91 5.36 -15.50
C GLY A 56 -7.32 4.76 -15.65
N SER A 57 -7.42 3.65 -16.37
CA SER A 57 -8.69 2.93 -16.53
C SER A 57 -8.99 1.97 -15.37
N ALA A 58 -8.03 1.78 -14.45
CA ALA A 58 -8.19 0.90 -13.30
C ALA A 58 -8.60 1.70 -12.07
N ARG A 59 -9.24 1.02 -11.10
CA ARG A 59 -9.50 1.57 -9.78
C ARG A 59 -8.90 0.62 -8.75
N ILE A 60 -8.21 1.20 -7.77
CA ILE A 60 -7.56 0.45 -6.70
C ILE A 60 -8.35 0.66 -5.42
N TYR A 61 -8.68 -0.42 -4.73
CA TYR A 61 -9.25 -0.36 -3.39
C TYR A 61 -8.15 -0.65 -2.38
N MET A 62 -8.00 0.20 -1.38
CA MET A 62 -6.95 0.05 -0.38
C MET A 62 -7.55 0.06 1.03
N LEU A 63 -7.09 -0.88 1.87
CA LEU A 63 -7.43 -0.94 3.29
C LEU A 63 -6.23 -1.52 4.03
N HIS A 64 -6.19 -1.34 5.36
CA HIS A 64 -5.06 -1.84 6.14
C HIS A 64 -5.11 -3.36 6.32
N MET A 65 -6.24 -3.89 6.78
CA MET A 65 -6.40 -5.33 7.06
C MET A 65 -7.35 -5.96 6.05
N LEU A 66 -6.84 -6.90 5.27
CA LEU A 66 -7.63 -7.56 4.22
C LEU A 66 -8.87 -8.26 4.78
N GLN A 67 -8.79 -8.80 6.00
CA GLN A 67 -9.93 -9.44 6.65
C GLN A 67 -11.10 -8.51 6.93
N ASP A 68 -10.86 -7.19 6.90
CA ASP A 68 -11.91 -6.18 7.08
C ASP A 68 -12.60 -5.81 5.76
N LEU A 69 -12.21 -6.44 4.66
CA LEU A 69 -12.82 -6.21 3.36
C LEU A 69 -14.28 -6.65 3.40
N ASP A 70 -15.20 -5.70 3.23
CA ASP A 70 -16.64 -5.91 3.37
C ASP A 70 -17.40 -5.80 2.05
N LEU A 71 -16.68 -5.87 0.93
CA LEU A 71 -17.28 -5.82 -0.39
C LEU A 71 -16.66 -6.88 -1.29
N ASP A 72 -17.33 -7.18 -2.40
CA ASP A 72 -16.78 -8.03 -3.46
C ASP A 72 -16.05 -7.11 -4.47
N PRO A 73 -14.71 -7.12 -4.51
CA PRO A 73 -13.98 -6.20 -5.38
C PRO A 73 -14.32 -6.36 -6.85
N ARG A 74 -14.55 -7.60 -7.31
CA ARG A 74 -14.91 -7.85 -8.69
C ARG A 74 -16.26 -7.23 -9.05
N ALA A 75 -17.25 -7.44 -8.21
CA ALA A 75 -18.59 -6.88 -8.42
C ALA A 75 -18.59 -5.36 -8.32
N ALA A 76 -17.76 -4.80 -7.44
CA ALA A 76 -17.63 -3.35 -7.25
C ALA A 76 -16.78 -2.67 -8.31
N GLY A 77 -16.10 -3.43 -9.17
CA GLY A 77 -15.28 -2.89 -10.26
C GLY A 77 -13.87 -2.53 -9.84
N PHE A 78 -13.31 -3.19 -8.82
CA PHE A 78 -11.94 -3.00 -8.38
C PHE A 78 -11.06 -4.17 -8.84
N PRO A 79 -10.27 -3.99 -9.90
CA PRO A 79 -9.37 -5.06 -10.35
C PRO A 79 -8.15 -5.23 -9.46
N ILE A 80 -7.87 -4.28 -8.54
CA ILE A 80 -6.70 -4.31 -7.66
C ILE A 80 -7.12 -3.95 -6.24
N VAL A 81 -6.66 -4.74 -5.27
CA VAL A 81 -6.81 -4.47 -3.83
C VAL A 81 -5.43 -4.42 -3.20
N VAL A 82 -5.13 -3.34 -2.48
CA VAL A 82 -3.87 -3.18 -1.75
C VAL A 82 -4.18 -3.23 -0.25
N SER A 83 -3.43 -4.05 0.47
CA SER A 83 -3.58 -4.18 1.93
C SER A 83 -2.21 -4.32 2.59
N GLY A 84 -2.17 -4.12 3.90
CA GLY A 84 -0.96 -4.23 4.71
C GLY A 84 -1.15 -5.17 5.90
N HIS A 85 -0.78 -4.71 7.07
CA HIS A 85 -0.93 -5.34 8.39
C HIS A 85 0.00 -6.54 8.62
N SER A 86 -0.01 -7.55 7.75
CA SER A 86 0.79 -8.78 7.97
C SER A 86 2.28 -8.55 7.83
N HIS A 87 2.71 -7.45 7.22
CA HIS A 87 4.11 -7.14 6.89
C HIS A 87 4.76 -8.14 5.94
N LYS A 88 3.97 -9.07 5.37
CA LYS A 88 4.47 -10.06 4.40
C LYS A 88 4.22 -9.56 2.99
N PRO A 89 5.29 -9.28 2.22
CA PRO A 89 5.10 -8.91 0.83
C PRO A 89 4.57 -10.09 0.02
N GLY A 90 3.67 -9.81 -0.89
CA GLY A 90 3.14 -10.85 -1.76
C GLY A 90 2.04 -10.35 -2.65
N GLN A 91 1.73 -11.16 -3.65
CA GLN A 91 0.61 -10.90 -4.53
C GLN A 91 -0.12 -12.20 -4.83
N ALA A 92 -1.41 -12.09 -5.07
CA ALA A 92 -2.25 -13.22 -5.45
C ALA A 92 -3.37 -12.72 -6.35
N GLU A 93 -3.75 -13.53 -7.32
CA GLU A 93 -4.91 -13.26 -8.14
C GLU A 93 -6.03 -14.22 -7.76
N LYS A 94 -7.21 -13.66 -7.53
CA LYS A 94 -8.40 -14.43 -7.19
C LYS A 94 -9.61 -13.76 -7.79
N ASP A 95 -10.42 -14.53 -8.53
CA ASP A 95 -11.64 -14.04 -9.19
C ASP A 95 -11.38 -12.80 -10.05
N SER A 96 -10.26 -12.81 -10.78
CA SER A 96 -9.81 -11.72 -11.66
C SER A 96 -9.44 -10.43 -10.91
N VAL A 97 -9.20 -10.51 -9.60
CA VAL A 97 -8.75 -9.39 -8.78
C VAL A 97 -7.32 -9.66 -8.33
N LEU A 98 -6.44 -8.68 -8.50
CA LEU A 98 -5.06 -8.75 -8.05
C LEU A 98 -4.97 -8.17 -6.63
N TYR A 99 -4.57 -9.01 -5.68
CA TYR A 99 -4.37 -8.62 -4.27
C TYR A 99 -2.88 -8.42 -4.04
N ILE A 100 -2.49 -7.25 -3.53
CA ILE A 100 -1.10 -6.88 -3.30
C ILE A 100 -0.91 -6.48 -1.85
N ASN A 101 0.11 -7.07 -1.20
CA ASN A 101 0.63 -6.58 0.06
C ASN A 101 2.08 -6.19 -0.18
N PRO A 102 2.45 -4.91 -0.08
CA PRO A 102 3.82 -4.47 -0.35
C PRO A 102 4.81 -4.87 0.73
N GLY A 103 4.36 -5.45 1.84
CA GLY A 103 5.18 -5.67 3.02
C GLY A 103 5.27 -4.41 3.87
N SER A 104 6.30 -4.30 4.68
CA SER A 104 6.52 -3.15 5.54
C SER A 104 7.81 -2.42 5.16
N ALA A 105 7.71 -1.11 5.00
CA ALA A 105 8.87 -0.26 4.72
C ALA A 105 9.72 0.01 5.98
N GLY A 106 9.30 -0.51 7.13
CA GLY A 106 9.99 -0.43 8.42
C GLY A 106 9.04 -0.13 9.58
N PRO A 107 9.46 -0.38 10.81
CA PRO A 107 10.69 -1.09 11.15
C PRO A 107 10.61 -2.58 10.83
N CYS A 108 11.76 -3.25 10.78
CA CYS A 108 11.83 -4.69 10.58
C CYS A 108 11.22 -5.42 11.78
N ARG A 109 10.31 -6.37 11.53
CA ARG A 109 9.62 -7.13 12.58
C ARG A 109 9.61 -8.62 12.26
N PHE A 110 9.75 -9.47 13.28
CA PHE A 110 9.57 -10.92 13.18
C PHE A 110 10.37 -11.55 12.03
N TYR A 111 11.59 -11.06 11.77
CA TYR A 111 12.44 -11.54 10.69
C TYR A 111 11.83 -11.35 9.30
N LEU A 112 10.76 -10.58 9.17
CA LEU A 112 10.17 -10.24 7.88
C LEU A 112 11.02 -9.20 7.17
N PRO A 113 11.15 -9.28 5.85
CA PRO A 113 11.93 -8.29 5.13
C PRO A 113 11.28 -6.90 5.18
N VAL A 114 12.11 -5.86 5.12
CA VAL A 114 11.63 -4.49 4.91
C VAL A 114 11.51 -4.28 3.41
N THR A 115 10.30 -4.10 2.91
CA THR A 115 10.02 -4.08 1.48
C THR A 115 9.07 -2.98 1.08
N VAL A 116 9.15 -2.60 -0.18
CA VAL A 116 8.13 -1.82 -0.87
C VAL A 116 7.78 -2.54 -2.16
N ALA A 117 6.65 -2.21 -2.74
CA ALA A 117 6.25 -2.74 -4.03
C ALA A 117 6.04 -1.59 -5.02
N ARG A 118 6.41 -1.82 -6.28
CA ARG A 118 6.13 -0.90 -7.38
C ARG A 118 5.15 -1.58 -8.32
N LEU A 119 4.05 -0.90 -8.62
CA LEU A 119 3.03 -1.38 -9.54
C LEU A 119 3.07 -0.53 -10.80
N ASP A 120 3.30 -1.17 -11.93
CA ASP A 120 3.28 -0.51 -13.23
C ASP A 120 1.98 -0.85 -13.96
N LEU A 121 1.13 0.15 -14.11
CA LEU A 121 -0.17 0.01 -14.79
C LEU A 121 -0.08 0.35 -16.28
N GLY A 122 1.09 0.81 -16.75
CA GLY A 122 1.33 1.13 -18.16
C GLY A 122 1.58 -0.07 -19.04
N VAL A 123 1.71 -1.26 -18.47
CA VAL A 123 1.96 -2.52 -19.18
C VAL A 123 0.85 -3.52 -18.90
N ARG A 124 0.65 -4.47 -19.81
CA ARG A 124 -0.32 -5.56 -19.64
C ARG A 124 0.38 -6.90 -19.86
N PRO A 125 0.26 -7.86 -18.92
CA PRO A 125 -0.38 -7.74 -17.59
C PRO A 125 0.35 -6.72 -16.72
N TRP A 126 -0.34 -6.18 -15.71
CA TRP A 126 0.25 -5.22 -14.80
C TRP A 126 1.46 -5.84 -14.10
N LYS A 127 2.52 -5.06 -14.00
CA LYS A 127 3.77 -5.51 -13.41
C LYS A 127 3.87 -5.07 -11.96
N VAL A 128 4.13 -6.03 -11.06
CA VAL A 128 4.40 -5.77 -9.65
C VAL A 128 5.84 -6.18 -9.36
N GLU A 129 6.61 -5.27 -8.80
CA GLU A 129 7.98 -5.51 -8.39
C GLU A 129 8.10 -5.29 -6.89
N PHE A 130 8.59 -6.29 -6.16
CA PHE A 130 8.87 -6.17 -4.74
C PHE A 130 10.34 -5.84 -4.56
N ILE A 131 10.61 -4.76 -3.80
CA ILE A 131 11.97 -4.25 -3.59
C ILE A 131 12.29 -4.38 -2.11
N GLN A 132 13.27 -5.22 -1.79
CA GLN A 132 13.76 -5.35 -0.42
C GLN A 132 14.70 -4.19 -0.12
N LEU A 133 14.42 -3.48 0.96
CA LEU A 133 15.22 -2.33 1.38
C LEU A 133 16.37 -2.79 2.25
N PRO A 134 17.55 -2.10 2.18
CA PRO A 134 18.62 -2.40 3.11
C PRO A 134 18.18 -2.05 4.53
N VAL A 135 18.50 -2.95 5.47
CA VAL A 135 18.21 -2.75 6.89
C VAL A 135 19.43 -2.13 7.52
N THR A 136 19.29 -0.90 8.02
CA THR A 136 20.32 -0.22 8.80
C THR A 136 20.08 -0.50 10.28
N LYS A 137 21.10 -0.94 10.95
CA LYS A 137 21.05 -1.15 12.39
C LYS A 137 21.48 0.10 13.14
#